data_6933749624adaa8a99a424bfd0e84805
#
_entry.id   6933749624adaa8a99a424bfd0e84805
#
_cell.length_a   1.000
_cell.length_b   1.000
_cell.length_c   1.000
_cell.angle_alpha   90.00
_cell.angle_beta   90.00
_cell.angle_gamma   90.00
#
_symmetry.space_group_name_H-M   'P 1'
#
loop_
_entity.id
_entity.type
_entity.pdbx_description
1 polymer ?
#
loop_
_entity_poly.entity_id
_entity_poly.type
_entity_poly.pdbx_seq_one_letter_code
_entity_poly.pdbx_strand_id
1 'polypeptide(L)'
;MTDSAEIASKITSLIGNDRVRTPRGIEPSAAVVIATPADAAEIAEIVHKCEADKIPIAAIGAARTLSEIRRTPVAIGISLERMARVAAYEPHDMTIVAQPGISIADLNAAMAPSGQRLPVDPRNPRASTVGALIAAHHAGPLRLSEGTARDLLIGIQYVGHGGQTIRSGGRVVKNVAGYDLMKLMNGSFGTLGIITEAAFKVRPAPGNYTLALAAPPTAAEAFAAACALCAAAPFAHLEVTSPRVSATLGLGSQFSLLAGFSGTRAEVDYLRETTARIIPDVQFLADADAMRTYCALRDFDFSATSLAAQIAVPPAELPQALDSCGTEFRAHAASGIAQVMTYDVLTAEAARSTILKWRGLVRNARGHVRVVHAAPEMRAALEFFDTPNNGAFELMRALKAAFDPAGIFNPGCFVGGI
;
A
#
# COMPACT_ATOMS: atom_id res chain seq x y z
N MET A 1 10.52 -25.80 -20.57
CA MET A 1 10.57 -25.34 -19.15
C MET A 1 12.00 -25.57 -18.69
N THR A 2 12.73 -24.51 -18.39
CA THR A 2 14.10 -24.60 -17.85
C THR A 2 14.05 -25.37 -16.54
N ASP A 3 14.95 -26.33 -16.34
CA ASP A 3 14.98 -27.18 -15.14
C ASP A 3 15.20 -26.31 -13.90
N SER A 4 14.46 -26.57 -12.84
CA SER A 4 14.56 -25.86 -11.57
C SER A 4 15.99 -25.88 -10.99
N ALA A 5 16.70 -26.99 -11.17
CA ALA A 5 18.08 -27.15 -10.73
C ALA A 5 19.04 -26.27 -11.58
N GLU A 6 18.77 -26.13 -12.87
CA GLU A 6 19.55 -25.26 -13.76
C GLU A 6 19.39 -23.79 -13.40
N ILE A 7 18.17 -23.34 -13.12
CA ILE A 7 17.89 -21.96 -12.66
C ILE A 7 18.62 -21.68 -11.34
N ALA A 8 18.48 -22.57 -10.36
CA ALA A 8 19.16 -22.43 -9.07
C ALA A 8 20.68 -22.37 -9.25
N SER A 9 21.28 -23.24 -10.06
CA SER A 9 22.71 -23.26 -10.36
C SER A 9 23.18 -21.95 -11.00
N LYS A 10 22.43 -21.43 -11.98
CA LYS A 10 22.75 -20.16 -12.64
C LYS A 10 22.77 -18.98 -11.65
N ILE A 11 21.77 -18.87 -10.80
CA ILE A 11 21.71 -17.78 -9.82
C ILE A 11 22.80 -17.95 -8.74
N THR A 12 23.02 -19.16 -8.29
CA THR A 12 24.11 -19.49 -7.34
C THR A 12 25.47 -19.06 -7.87
N SER A 13 25.74 -19.25 -9.16
CA SER A 13 27.02 -18.83 -9.76
C SER A 13 27.19 -17.32 -9.82
N LEU A 14 26.10 -16.54 -9.81
CA LEU A 14 26.14 -15.06 -9.84
C LEU A 14 26.37 -14.46 -8.46
N ILE A 15 25.64 -14.96 -7.45
CA ILE A 15 25.60 -14.30 -6.13
C ILE A 15 26.11 -15.17 -4.97
N GLY A 16 26.50 -16.42 -5.22
CA GLY A 16 26.94 -17.36 -4.20
C GLY A 16 25.83 -18.23 -3.61
N ASN A 17 26.22 -19.43 -3.14
CA ASN A 17 25.28 -20.46 -2.67
C ASN A 17 24.54 -20.07 -1.38
N ASP A 18 25.16 -19.29 -0.51
CA ASP A 18 24.59 -18.78 0.75
C ASP A 18 23.45 -17.76 0.55
N ARG A 19 23.27 -17.29 -0.67
CA ARG A 19 22.30 -16.27 -1.05
C ARG A 19 21.16 -16.79 -1.95
N VAL A 20 21.13 -18.09 -2.17
CA VAL A 20 20.07 -18.76 -2.93
C VAL A 20 19.41 -19.82 -2.05
N ARG A 21 18.10 -19.76 -1.92
CA ARG A 21 17.34 -20.66 -1.05
C ARG A 21 15.98 -21.03 -1.63
N THR A 22 15.34 -22.00 -1.07
CA THR A 22 13.94 -22.34 -1.36
C THR A 22 12.97 -21.31 -0.75
N PRO A 23 11.78 -21.12 -1.33
CA PRO A 23 10.73 -20.27 -0.76
C PRO A 23 10.32 -20.71 0.66
N ARG A 24 9.94 -19.73 1.50
CA ARG A 24 9.50 -19.96 2.88
C ARG A 24 8.20 -19.21 3.18
N GLY A 25 7.30 -19.83 3.92
CA GLY A 25 6.08 -19.18 4.42
C GLY A 25 5.19 -18.60 3.32
N ILE A 26 4.96 -17.30 3.36
CA ILE A 26 4.09 -16.55 2.44
C ILE A 26 4.79 -16.10 1.15
N GLU A 27 6.07 -16.44 0.96
CA GLU A 27 6.76 -16.17 -0.29
C GLU A 27 6.08 -16.91 -1.46
N PRO A 28 6.23 -16.43 -2.71
CA PRO A 28 5.56 -17.08 -3.83
C PRO A 28 5.91 -18.57 -3.90
N SER A 29 4.99 -19.42 -3.53
CA SER A 29 5.16 -20.89 -3.56
C SER A 29 5.44 -21.44 -4.96
N ALA A 30 5.12 -20.64 -5.99
CA ALA A 30 5.42 -20.93 -7.38
C ALA A 30 6.85 -20.51 -7.81
N ALA A 31 7.60 -19.82 -6.95
CA ALA A 31 9.01 -19.55 -7.23
C ALA A 31 9.82 -20.84 -7.04
N VAL A 32 10.76 -21.06 -7.96
CA VAL A 32 11.70 -22.20 -7.86
C VAL A 32 12.77 -21.90 -6.82
N VAL A 33 13.28 -20.67 -6.83
CA VAL A 33 14.33 -20.21 -5.90
C VAL A 33 14.06 -18.78 -5.45
N ILE A 34 14.58 -18.44 -4.27
CA ILE A 34 14.67 -17.09 -3.75
C ILE A 34 16.15 -16.67 -3.75
N ALA A 35 16.44 -15.63 -4.51
CA ALA A 35 17.73 -14.94 -4.50
C ALA A 35 17.68 -13.80 -3.46
N THR A 36 18.75 -13.63 -2.67
CA THR A 36 18.89 -12.58 -1.66
C THR A 36 20.13 -11.71 -1.97
N PRO A 37 20.08 -10.87 -3.03
CA PRO A 37 21.18 -10.01 -3.42
C PRO A 37 21.54 -9.00 -2.33
N ALA A 38 22.83 -8.62 -2.27
CA ALA A 38 23.33 -7.67 -1.27
C ALA A 38 23.22 -6.20 -1.73
N ASP A 39 23.19 -5.97 -3.04
CA ASP A 39 23.20 -4.63 -3.62
C ASP A 39 22.54 -4.58 -5.02
N ALA A 40 22.54 -3.37 -5.60
CA ALA A 40 21.95 -3.13 -6.91
C ALA A 40 22.75 -3.77 -8.06
N ALA A 41 24.06 -3.98 -7.90
CA ALA A 41 24.90 -4.59 -8.93
C ALA A 41 24.55 -6.07 -9.09
N GLU A 42 24.40 -6.80 -8.01
CA GLU A 42 23.97 -8.20 -8.04
C GLU A 42 22.55 -8.35 -8.62
N ILE A 43 21.63 -7.41 -8.30
CA ILE A 43 20.31 -7.39 -8.94
C ILE A 43 20.45 -7.16 -10.46
N ALA A 44 21.32 -6.26 -10.89
CA ALA A 44 21.55 -5.97 -12.30
C ALA A 44 22.05 -7.20 -13.07
N GLU A 45 22.99 -7.95 -12.50
CA GLU A 45 23.49 -9.21 -13.08
C GLU A 45 22.40 -10.28 -13.19
N ILE A 46 21.59 -10.45 -12.12
CA ILE A 46 20.43 -11.37 -12.12
C ILE A 46 19.44 -10.98 -13.22
N VAL A 47 19.05 -9.70 -13.29
CA VAL A 47 18.11 -9.19 -14.31
C VAL A 47 18.63 -9.41 -15.71
N HIS A 48 19.90 -9.03 -15.97
CA HIS A 48 20.54 -9.22 -17.28
C HIS A 48 20.50 -10.69 -17.72
N LYS A 49 20.84 -11.61 -16.81
CA LYS A 49 20.81 -13.04 -17.08
C LYS A 49 19.39 -13.58 -17.31
N CYS A 50 18.45 -13.18 -16.46
CA CYS A 50 17.06 -13.61 -16.56
C CYS A 50 16.40 -13.10 -17.85
N GLU A 51 16.76 -11.91 -18.30
CA GLU A 51 16.25 -11.35 -19.53
C GLU A 51 16.75 -12.11 -20.77
N ALA A 52 18.03 -12.44 -20.82
CA ALA A 52 18.61 -13.25 -21.91
C ALA A 52 17.92 -14.62 -22.02
N ASP A 53 17.58 -15.23 -20.89
CA ASP A 53 16.97 -16.56 -20.82
C ASP A 53 15.42 -16.49 -20.74
N LYS A 54 14.80 -15.28 -20.75
CA LYS A 54 13.36 -15.02 -20.57
C LYS A 54 12.78 -15.67 -19.30
N ILE A 55 13.53 -15.61 -18.21
CA ILE A 55 13.14 -16.16 -16.91
C ILE A 55 12.33 -15.13 -16.13
N PRO A 56 11.06 -15.39 -15.77
CA PRO A 56 10.24 -14.45 -15.02
C PRO A 56 10.73 -14.33 -13.56
N ILE A 57 10.82 -13.08 -13.10
CA ILE A 57 11.31 -12.70 -11.78
C ILE A 57 10.29 -11.86 -11.03
N ALA A 58 10.35 -11.88 -9.71
CA ALA A 58 9.54 -11.01 -8.86
C ALA A 58 10.35 -10.43 -7.70
N ALA A 59 10.30 -9.13 -7.52
CA ALA A 59 10.79 -8.51 -6.30
C ALA A 59 9.91 -8.88 -5.10
N ILE A 60 10.53 -9.27 -4.00
CA ILE A 60 9.86 -9.64 -2.75
C ILE A 60 10.27 -8.65 -1.67
N GLY A 61 9.29 -7.89 -1.17
CA GLY A 61 9.41 -7.16 0.08
C GLY A 61 8.87 -8.04 1.21
N ALA A 62 7.81 -7.57 1.90
CA ALA A 62 7.13 -8.35 2.93
C ALA A 62 6.26 -9.52 2.39
N ALA A 63 6.33 -9.84 1.12
CA ALA A 63 5.65 -10.91 0.37
C ALA A 63 4.10 -10.90 0.39
N ARG A 64 3.45 -10.18 1.30
CA ARG A 64 1.98 -10.23 1.52
C ARG A 64 1.18 -9.90 0.27
N THR A 65 1.41 -8.74 -0.33
CA THR A 65 0.60 -8.28 -1.47
C THR A 65 0.76 -9.19 -2.67
N LEU A 66 1.98 -9.61 -2.95
CA LEU A 66 2.25 -10.47 -4.11
C LEU A 66 1.69 -11.88 -3.96
N SER A 67 1.70 -12.45 -2.76
CA SER A 67 1.10 -13.78 -2.52
C SER A 67 -0.42 -13.79 -2.72
N GLU A 68 -1.06 -12.65 -2.54
CA GLU A 68 -2.51 -12.52 -2.72
C GLU A 68 -2.91 -12.32 -4.19
N ILE A 69 -2.18 -11.48 -4.93
CA ILE A 69 -2.56 -11.05 -6.30
C ILE A 69 -1.93 -11.87 -7.43
N ARG A 70 -0.90 -12.67 -7.13
CA ARG A 70 -0.16 -13.40 -8.16
C ARG A 70 -0.95 -14.54 -8.76
N ARG A 71 -1.01 -14.58 -10.09
CA ARG A 71 -1.59 -15.65 -10.89
C ARG A 71 -0.57 -16.41 -11.71
N THR A 72 0.48 -15.71 -12.16
CA THR A 72 1.51 -16.29 -13.02
C THR A 72 2.68 -16.78 -12.16
N PRO A 73 3.14 -18.02 -12.33
CA PRO A 73 4.36 -18.50 -11.69
C PRO A 73 5.56 -17.66 -12.07
N VAL A 74 6.45 -17.41 -11.11
CA VAL A 74 7.80 -16.87 -11.39
C VAL A 74 8.83 -17.90 -11.06
N ALA A 75 9.93 -17.89 -11.81
CA ALA A 75 11.01 -18.81 -11.53
C ALA A 75 11.87 -18.33 -10.36
N ILE A 76 12.10 -17.03 -10.25
CA ILE A 76 12.98 -16.45 -9.24
C ILE A 76 12.25 -15.35 -8.46
N GLY A 77 12.21 -15.50 -7.13
CA GLY A 77 11.90 -14.43 -6.21
C GLY A 77 13.17 -13.70 -5.81
N ILE A 78 13.19 -12.37 -5.94
CA ILE A 78 14.31 -11.54 -5.50
C ILE A 78 13.93 -10.89 -4.17
N SER A 79 14.42 -11.44 -3.07
CA SER A 79 14.21 -10.91 -1.73
C SER A 79 15.17 -9.77 -1.44
N LEU A 80 14.62 -8.64 -1.01
CA LEU A 80 15.37 -7.42 -0.70
C LEU A 80 15.76 -7.34 0.78
N GLU A 81 15.63 -8.44 1.53
CA GLU A 81 15.89 -8.48 2.98
C GLU A 81 17.31 -8.06 3.37
N ARG A 82 18.31 -8.27 2.51
CA ARG A 82 19.69 -7.84 2.74
C ARG A 82 19.93 -6.36 2.42
N MET A 83 19.03 -5.72 1.71
CA MET A 83 19.07 -4.30 1.37
C MET A 83 18.12 -3.53 2.29
N ALA A 84 18.39 -3.51 3.59
CA ALA A 84 17.50 -3.05 4.64
C ALA A 84 18.15 -1.97 5.54
N ARG A 85 18.90 -1.03 4.95
CA ARG A 85 19.63 0.01 5.68
C ARG A 85 19.16 1.41 5.29
N VAL A 86 19.35 2.35 6.20
CA VAL A 86 19.37 3.79 5.89
C VAL A 86 20.68 4.07 5.17
N ALA A 87 20.60 4.55 3.93
CA ALA A 87 21.77 4.87 3.11
C ALA A 87 22.31 6.27 3.41
N ALA A 88 21.42 7.24 3.69
CA ALA A 88 21.78 8.56 4.16
C ALA A 88 20.61 9.20 4.91
N TYR A 89 20.90 10.03 5.91
CA TYR A 89 19.91 10.79 6.64
C TYR A 89 20.45 12.16 6.99
N GLU A 90 19.77 13.20 6.54
CA GLU A 90 20.13 14.61 6.76
C GLU A 90 18.98 15.30 7.51
N PRO A 91 19.01 15.28 8.86
CA PRO A 91 17.92 15.83 9.66
C PRO A 91 17.63 17.29 9.39
N HIS A 92 18.66 18.12 9.16
CA HIS A 92 18.51 19.54 8.88
C HIS A 92 17.85 19.83 7.53
N ASP A 93 18.05 18.95 6.54
CA ASP A 93 17.42 19.04 5.22
C ASP A 93 16.08 18.33 5.18
N MET A 94 15.70 17.66 6.28
CA MET A 94 14.49 16.84 6.39
C MET A 94 14.36 15.81 5.25
N THR A 95 15.46 15.13 4.93
CA THR A 95 15.53 14.11 3.89
C THR A 95 16.18 12.82 4.39
N ILE A 96 15.67 11.69 3.92
CA ILE A 96 16.23 10.36 4.19
C ILE A 96 16.31 9.54 2.91
N VAL A 97 17.38 8.77 2.79
CA VAL A 97 17.58 7.79 1.73
C VAL A 97 17.62 6.40 2.34
N ALA A 98 16.79 5.51 1.84
CA ALA A 98 16.62 4.18 2.39
C ALA A 98 16.69 3.10 1.31
N GLN A 99 17.20 1.95 1.68
CA GLN A 99 17.15 0.74 0.88
C GLN A 99 15.74 0.10 0.95
N PRO A 100 15.31 -0.63 -0.09
CA PRO A 100 13.92 -1.05 -0.25
C PRO A 100 13.46 -2.11 0.75
N GLY A 101 14.37 -2.87 1.35
CA GLY A 101 14.05 -3.95 2.30
C GLY A 101 13.86 -3.47 3.74
N ILE A 102 14.21 -2.21 4.08
CA ILE A 102 14.01 -1.68 5.44
C ILE A 102 12.52 -1.56 5.74
N SER A 103 12.10 -1.94 6.95
CA SER A 103 10.71 -1.76 7.37
C SER A 103 10.39 -0.29 7.64
N ILE A 104 9.14 0.10 7.49
CA ILE A 104 8.69 1.47 7.82
C ILE A 104 8.86 1.75 9.32
N ALA A 105 8.71 0.74 10.16
CA ALA A 105 8.95 0.87 11.59
C ALA A 105 10.42 1.16 11.90
N ASP A 106 11.36 0.40 11.31
CA ASP A 106 12.79 0.58 11.54
C ASP A 106 13.29 1.90 10.93
N LEU A 107 12.74 2.28 9.77
CA LEU A 107 13.04 3.58 9.16
C LEU A 107 12.63 4.74 10.08
N ASN A 108 11.42 4.68 10.65
CA ASN A 108 10.95 5.70 11.60
C ASN A 108 11.73 5.65 12.94
N ALA A 109 12.13 4.47 13.41
CA ALA A 109 12.98 4.34 14.59
C ALA A 109 14.35 5.02 14.40
N ALA A 110 14.94 4.94 13.20
CA ALA A 110 16.20 5.63 12.88
C ALA A 110 16.08 7.16 12.92
N MET A 111 14.89 7.73 12.62
CA MET A 111 14.63 9.17 12.61
C MET A 111 14.14 9.72 13.96
N ALA A 112 13.63 8.85 14.83
CA ALA A 112 13.05 9.24 16.12
C ALA A 112 13.96 10.07 17.02
N PRO A 113 15.29 9.82 17.11
CA PRO A 113 16.19 10.65 17.90
C PRO A 113 16.25 12.12 17.45
N SER A 114 15.95 12.39 16.18
CA SER A 114 15.85 13.75 15.61
C SER A 114 14.44 14.34 15.67
N GLY A 115 13.49 13.66 16.34
CA GLY A 115 12.10 14.09 16.38
C GLY A 115 11.41 14.10 15.02
N GLN A 116 11.83 13.26 14.08
CA GLN A 116 11.32 13.22 12.71
C GLN A 116 10.74 11.84 12.36
N ARG A 117 9.90 11.81 11.34
CA ARG A 117 9.30 10.58 10.80
C ARG A 117 9.05 10.69 9.30
N LEU A 118 8.97 9.56 8.63
CA LEU A 118 8.28 9.43 7.34
C LEU A 118 6.79 9.27 7.65
N PRO A 119 5.94 10.25 7.29
CA PRO A 119 4.55 10.29 7.73
C PRO A 119 3.63 9.44 6.84
N VAL A 120 3.99 8.18 6.69
CA VAL A 120 3.18 7.14 6.02
C VAL A 120 2.78 6.07 7.03
N ASP A 121 1.61 5.51 6.85
CA ASP A 121 1.03 4.56 7.78
C ASP A 121 0.46 3.31 7.08
N PRO A 122 1.30 2.57 6.36
CA PRO A 122 0.86 1.31 5.78
C PRO A 122 0.42 0.33 6.87
N ARG A 123 -0.50 -0.57 6.54
CA ARG A 123 -0.89 -1.67 7.43
C ARG A 123 0.35 -2.45 7.88
N ASN A 124 0.48 -2.69 9.18
CA ASN A 124 1.62 -3.37 9.81
C ASN A 124 2.98 -2.78 9.38
N PRO A 125 3.38 -1.62 9.90
CA PRO A 125 4.63 -0.96 9.51
C PRO A 125 5.90 -1.78 9.78
N ARG A 126 5.86 -2.74 10.72
CA ARG A 126 6.97 -3.67 10.99
C ARG A 126 7.17 -4.68 9.86
N ALA A 127 6.08 -5.07 9.19
CA ALA A 127 6.12 -6.00 8.07
C ALA A 127 6.03 -5.29 6.70
N SER A 128 5.83 -3.98 6.65
CA SER A 128 5.80 -3.20 5.42
C SER A 128 7.17 -2.61 5.13
N THR A 129 7.77 -2.97 4.01
CA THR A 129 9.07 -2.44 3.58
C THR A 129 8.91 -1.21 2.69
N VAL A 130 9.96 -0.39 2.59
CA VAL A 130 10.02 0.80 1.72
C VAL A 130 9.72 0.43 0.26
N GLY A 131 10.31 -0.64 -0.25
CA GLY A 131 10.04 -1.10 -1.63
C GLY A 131 8.59 -1.51 -1.84
N ALA A 132 7.98 -2.23 -0.89
CA ALA A 132 6.58 -2.63 -0.95
C ALA A 132 5.62 -1.43 -0.82
N LEU A 133 5.95 -0.47 0.07
CA LEU A 133 5.20 0.78 0.23
C LEU A 133 5.06 1.52 -1.11
N ILE A 134 6.17 1.68 -1.83
CA ILE A 134 6.20 2.37 -3.12
C ILE A 134 5.52 1.50 -4.19
N ALA A 135 5.99 0.28 -4.39
CA ALA A 135 5.53 -0.57 -5.49
C ALA A 135 4.02 -0.89 -5.43
N ALA A 136 3.45 -1.13 -4.25
CA ALA A 136 2.02 -1.41 -4.09
C ALA A 136 1.17 -0.19 -3.75
N HIS A 137 1.77 1.00 -3.65
CA HIS A 137 1.10 2.25 -3.28
C HIS A 137 0.28 2.11 -1.99
N HIS A 138 0.90 1.52 -0.96
CA HIS A 138 0.22 1.35 0.31
C HIS A 138 0.03 2.69 1.02
N ALA A 139 -1.17 2.93 1.53
CA ALA A 139 -1.48 4.10 2.34
C ALA A 139 -2.57 3.75 3.35
N GLY A 140 -2.47 4.32 4.54
CA GLY A 140 -3.43 4.18 5.62
C GLY A 140 -4.25 5.45 5.87
N PRO A 141 -4.81 5.59 7.08
CA PRO A 141 -5.64 6.73 7.49
C PRO A 141 -4.98 8.11 7.33
N LEU A 142 -3.66 8.21 7.59
CA LEU A 142 -2.93 9.50 7.50
C LEU A 142 -2.85 10.08 6.09
N ARG A 143 -3.29 9.35 5.07
CA ARG A 143 -3.33 9.87 3.71
C ARG A 143 -4.11 11.17 3.55
N LEU A 144 -5.05 11.44 4.45
CA LEU A 144 -5.86 12.67 4.42
C LEU A 144 -4.99 13.92 4.64
N SER A 145 -4.14 13.90 5.65
CA SER A 145 -3.32 15.05 6.04
C SER A 145 -1.90 15.02 5.47
N GLU A 146 -1.34 13.83 5.30
CA GLU A 146 0.08 13.63 4.98
C GLU A 146 0.32 13.25 3.52
N GLY A 147 -0.74 12.86 2.80
CA GLY A 147 -0.64 12.30 1.47
C GLY A 147 -0.16 10.84 1.51
N THR A 148 0.55 10.44 0.48
CA THR A 148 1.03 9.07 0.28
C THR A 148 2.55 9.05 0.04
N ALA A 149 3.15 7.88 -0.07
CA ALA A 149 4.55 7.75 -0.45
C ALA A 149 4.86 8.50 -1.76
N ARG A 150 3.91 8.59 -2.70
CA ARG A 150 4.05 9.31 -3.96
C ARG A 150 4.30 10.82 -3.78
N ASP A 151 3.75 11.41 -2.73
CA ASP A 151 3.83 12.84 -2.45
C ASP A 151 5.12 13.20 -1.69
N LEU A 152 5.72 12.22 -1.04
CA LEU A 152 6.91 12.34 -0.20
C LEU A 152 8.19 11.87 -0.90
N LEU A 153 8.08 11.02 -1.91
CA LEU A 153 9.20 10.48 -2.67
C LEU A 153 9.82 11.56 -3.56
N ILE A 154 11.12 11.84 -3.37
CA ILE A 154 11.88 12.86 -4.10
C ILE A 154 13.00 12.30 -4.96
N GLY A 155 13.35 11.02 -4.77
CA GLY A 155 14.33 10.33 -5.58
C GLY A 155 14.13 8.82 -5.52
N ILE A 156 14.47 8.13 -6.60
CA ILE A 156 14.41 6.67 -6.70
C ILE A 156 15.57 6.14 -7.51
N GLN A 157 16.08 4.97 -7.12
CA GLN A 157 16.94 4.14 -7.94
C GLN A 157 16.27 2.78 -8.11
N TYR A 158 16.32 2.25 -9.32
CA TYR A 158 15.81 0.91 -9.61
C TYR A 158 16.64 0.25 -10.70
N VAL A 159 16.62 -1.08 -10.74
CA VAL A 159 17.19 -1.88 -11.83
C VAL A 159 16.05 -2.20 -12.80
N GLY A 160 16.21 -1.80 -14.05
CA GLY A 160 15.28 -2.01 -15.14
C GLY A 160 15.79 -2.99 -16.19
N HIS A 161 15.19 -2.92 -17.37
CA HIS A 161 15.55 -3.68 -18.57
C HIS A 161 17.07 -3.69 -18.80
N GLY A 162 17.60 -4.83 -19.24
CA GLY A 162 19.02 -5.03 -19.51
C GLY A 162 19.91 -5.04 -18.27
N GLY A 163 19.34 -5.04 -17.05
CA GLY A 163 20.10 -4.87 -15.82
C GLY A 163 20.59 -3.42 -15.60
N GLN A 164 20.04 -2.46 -16.32
CA GLN A 164 20.44 -1.06 -16.18
C GLN A 164 20.00 -0.47 -14.85
N THR A 165 20.91 0.18 -14.14
CA THR A 165 20.59 0.97 -12.94
C THR A 165 20.15 2.36 -13.35
N ILE A 166 18.91 2.68 -13.08
CA ILE A 166 18.24 3.94 -13.46
C ILE A 166 18.00 4.77 -12.21
N ARG A 167 18.31 6.06 -12.28
CA ARG A 167 18.04 7.04 -11.22
C ARG A 167 17.12 8.14 -11.73
N SER A 168 16.15 8.53 -10.91
CA SER A 168 15.25 9.66 -11.17
C SER A 168 15.04 10.46 -9.90
N GLY A 169 15.00 11.78 -10.01
CA GLY A 169 14.97 12.65 -8.85
C GLY A 169 16.33 12.73 -8.13
N GLY A 170 16.31 13.06 -6.84
CA GLY A 170 17.53 13.22 -6.04
C GLY A 170 17.21 13.53 -4.59
N ARG A 171 18.21 14.02 -3.84
CA ARG A 171 18.07 14.40 -2.42
C ARG A 171 17.58 15.83 -2.23
N VAL A 172 17.28 16.54 -3.31
CA VAL A 172 16.83 17.94 -3.28
C VAL A 172 15.32 18.02 -3.49
N VAL A 173 14.66 18.87 -2.74
CA VAL A 173 13.20 19.03 -2.75
C VAL A 173 12.66 19.51 -4.11
N LYS A 174 13.48 20.18 -4.90
CA LYS A 174 13.13 20.68 -6.24
C LYS A 174 14.09 20.10 -7.27
N ASN A 175 13.61 19.14 -8.04
CA ASN A 175 14.28 18.61 -9.23
C ASN A 175 13.33 18.76 -10.43
N VAL A 176 13.76 19.50 -11.44
CA VAL A 176 12.97 19.77 -12.66
C VAL A 176 13.61 19.15 -13.90
N ALA A 177 14.70 18.37 -13.74
CA ALA A 177 15.39 17.72 -14.82
C ALA A 177 14.87 16.29 -15.04
N GLY A 178 14.51 15.96 -16.26
CA GLY A 178 14.08 14.63 -16.67
C GLY A 178 12.62 14.29 -16.33
N TYR A 179 12.22 13.07 -16.67
CA TYR A 179 10.88 12.55 -16.38
C TYR A 179 10.76 12.13 -14.91
N ASP A 180 9.58 12.33 -14.33
CA ASP A 180 9.26 11.93 -12.97
C ASP A 180 8.94 10.42 -12.91
N LEU A 181 9.97 9.59 -13.04
CA LEU A 181 9.84 8.14 -12.98
C LEU A 181 9.44 7.64 -11.57
N MET A 182 9.62 8.46 -10.55
CA MET A 182 9.20 8.14 -9.18
C MET A 182 7.68 7.90 -9.13
N LYS A 183 6.91 8.74 -9.83
CA LYS A 183 5.44 8.58 -9.92
C LYS A 183 5.02 7.38 -10.73
N LEU A 184 5.82 6.97 -11.70
CA LEU A 184 5.56 5.77 -12.51
C LEU A 184 5.85 4.49 -11.71
N MET A 185 6.96 4.48 -10.94
CA MET A 185 7.32 3.33 -10.10
C MET A 185 6.38 3.16 -8.91
N ASN A 186 5.75 4.24 -8.43
CA ASN A 186 4.77 4.20 -7.37
C ASN A 186 3.46 3.56 -7.88
N GLY A 187 3.10 2.40 -7.33
CA GLY A 187 1.95 1.62 -7.76
C GLY A 187 2.21 0.71 -8.96
N SER A 188 3.48 0.49 -9.34
CA SER A 188 3.85 -0.39 -10.46
C SER A 188 3.76 -1.88 -10.14
N PHE A 189 3.59 -2.28 -8.89
CA PHE A 189 3.59 -3.68 -8.42
C PHE A 189 4.83 -4.47 -8.85
N GLY A 190 5.97 -3.77 -9.04
CA GLY A 190 7.22 -4.38 -9.47
C GLY A 190 7.23 -4.87 -10.91
N THR A 191 6.27 -4.43 -11.74
CA THR A 191 6.16 -4.85 -13.16
C THR A 191 7.06 -4.05 -14.11
N LEU A 192 7.72 -2.99 -13.63
CA LEU A 192 8.56 -2.10 -14.44
C LEU A 192 10.04 -2.14 -14.06
N GLY A 193 10.40 -2.88 -13.02
CA GLY A 193 11.76 -2.98 -12.51
C GLY A 193 11.79 -3.22 -11.00
N ILE A 194 13.00 -3.33 -10.44
CA ILE A 194 13.26 -3.62 -9.02
C ILE A 194 13.84 -2.39 -8.35
N ILE A 195 13.11 -1.81 -7.40
CA ILE A 195 13.53 -0.65 -6.62
C ILE A 195 14.73 -1.04 -5.75
N THR A 196 15.79 -0.25 -5.76
CA THR A 196 17.02 -0.48 -5.00
C THR A 196 17.36 0.62 -4.01
N GLU A 197 16.82 1.83 -4.17
CA GLU A 197 16.97 2.95 -3.24
C GLU A 197 15.80 3.91 -3.41
N ALA A 198 15.39 4.57 -2.32
CA ALA A 198 14.37 5.61 -2.33
C ALA A 198 14.76 6.76 -1.40
N ALA A 199 14.60 7.99 -1.89
CA ALA A 199 14.79 9.21 -1.11
C ALA A 199 13.45 9.87 -0.82
N PHE A 200 13.22 10.26 0.44
CA PHE A 200 11.98 10.86 0.89
C PHE A 200 12.21 12.19 1.59
N LYS A 201 11.21 13.07 1.45
CA LYS A 201 11.00 14.14 2.42
C LYS A 201 10.42 13.55 3.69
N VAL A 202 10.93 13.99 4.84
CA VAL A 202 10.41 13.61 6.14
C VAL A 202 9.75 14.82 6.82
N ARG A 203 9.03 14.59 7.91
CA ARG A 203 8.36 15.63 8.68
C ARG A 203 8.69 15.50 10.16
N PRO A 204 8.54 16.58 10.96
CA PRO A 204 8.57 16.46 12.41
C PRO A 204 7.58 15.42 12.91
N ALA A 205 7.96 14.64 13.91
CA ALA A 205 7.02 13.77 14.60
C ALA A 205 5.97 14.65 15.30
N PRO A 206 4.68 14.30 15.20
CA PRO A 206 3.64 15.08 15.86
C PRO A 206 3.78 14.98 17.37
N GLY A 207 3.34 16.02 18.07
CA GLY A 207 3.23 16.04 19.51
C GLY A 207 2.07 15.16 20.01
N ASN A 208 1.22 15.73 20.87
CA ASN A 208 0.06 15.04 21.44
C ASN A 208 -0.88 14.53 20.35
N TYR A 209 -1.23 13.25 20.41
CA TYR A 209 -2.23 12.67 19.54
C TYR A 209 -3.53 12.40 20.32
N THR A 210 -4.64 12.82 19.75
CA THR A 210 -5.99 12.60 20.28
C THR A 210 -6.86 11.95 19.22
N LEU A 211 -7.72 11.06 19.64
CA LEU A 211 -8.72 10.41 18.82
C LEU A 211 -10.11 10.72 19.35
N ALA A 212 -10.93 11.39 18.58
CA ALA A 212 -12.33 11.55 18.84
C ALA A 212 -13.10 10.35 18.30
N LEU A 213 -13.97 9.77 19.12
CA LEU A 213 -14.79 8.61 18.81
C LEU A 213 -16.27 8.96 19.03
N ALA A 214 -17.08 8.74 18.01
CA ALA A 214 -18.52 8.85 18.08
C ALA A 214 -19.21 7.59 17.54
N ALA A 215 -20.41 7.31 17.99
CA ALA A 215 -21.21 6.15 17.61
C ALA A 215 -22.55 6.59 16.96
N PRO A 216 -22.53 7.17 15.75
CA PRO A 216 -23.75 7.60 15.08
C PRO A 216 -24.64 6.40 14.74
N PRO A 217 -25.98 6.57 14.79
CA PRO A 217 -26.94 5.49 14.55
C PRO A 217 -26.96 5.01 13.08
N THR A 218 -26.58 5.88 12.14
CA THR A 218 -26.60 5.56 10.70
C THR A 218 -25.31 5.94 10.00
N ALA A 219 -25.02 5.29 8.87
CA ALA A 219 -23.91 5.64 8.00
C ALA A 219 -24.04 7.09 7.49
N ALA A 220 -25.26 7.51 7.13
CA ALA A 220 -25.51 8.86 6.64
C ALA A 220 -25.12 9.94 7.67
N GLU A 221 -25.47 9.75 8.93
CA GLU A 221 -25.07 10.66 10.02
C GLU A 221 -23.55 10.63 10.25
N ALA A 222 -22.93 9.45 10.19
CA ALA A 222 -21.47 9.31 10.31
C ALA A 222 -20.72 10.10 9.21
N PHE A 223 -21.14 9.96 7.97
CA PHE A 223 -20.55 10.69 6.85
C PHE A 223 -20.86 12.19 6.87
N ALA A 224 -22.07 12.58 7.27
CA ALA A 224 -22.42 13.99 7.44
C ALA A 224 -21.55 14.66 8.50
N ALA A 225 -21.35 14.01 9.65
CA ALA A 225 -20.46 14.49 10.70
C ALA A 225 -18.98 14.54 10.23
N ALA A 226 -18.50 13.51 9.52
CA ALA A 226 -17.15 13.52 8.95
C ALA A 226 -16.95 14.68 7.96
N CYS A 227 -17.93 14.95 7.12
CA CYS A 227 -17.91 16.08 6.18
C CYS A 227 -17.88 17.43 6.92
N ALA A 228 -18.71 17.60 7.95
CA ALA A 228 -18.72 18.80 8.76
C ALA A 228 -17.39 19.04 9.49
N LEU A 229 -16.78 17.99 10.05
CA LEU A 229 -15.46 18.07 10.66
C LEU A 229 -14.38 18.46 9.62
N CYS A 230 -14.37 17.80 8.46
CA CYS A 230 -13.43 18.09 7.38
C CYS A 230 -13.49 19.54 6.90
N ALA A 231 -14.70 20.12 6.85
CA ALA A 231 -14.92 21.51 6.47
C ALA A 231 -14.50 22.51 7.58
N ALA A 232 -14.57 22.09 8.84
CA ALA A 232 -14.34 22.98 9.99
C ALA A 232 -12.85 23.12 10.35
N ALA A 233 -12.04 22.06 10.17
CA ALA A 233 -10.64 22.06 10.61
C ALA A 233 -9.81 20.94 9.96
N PRO A 234 -8.46 21.03 9.98
CA PRO A 234 -7.57 19.99 9.48
C PRO A 234 -7.45 18.83 10.48
N PHE A 235 -8.04 17.69 10.16
CA PHE A 235 -7.86 16.43 10.89
C PHE A 235 -6.75 15.60 10.27
N ALA A 236 -6.05 14.81 11.09
CA ALA A 236 -5.05 13.86 10.61
C ALA A 236 -5.71 12.73 9.78
N HIS A 237 -6.85 12.26 10.25
CA HIS A 237 -7.70 11.30 9.52
C HIS A 237 -9.15 11.39 9.98
N LEU A 238 -10.07 10.97 9.11
CA LEU A 238 -11.51 10.85 9.35
C LEU A 238 -11.97 9.51 8.81
N GLU A 239 -12.36 8.61 9.72
CA GLU A 239 -12.68 7.22 9.39
C GLU A 239 -14.11 6.89 9.81
N VAL A 240 -14.83 6.21 8.94
CA VAL A 240 -16.16 5.67 9.26
C VAL A 240 -16.14 4.17 9.10
N THR A 241 -16.66 3.44 10.09
CA THR A 241 -16.74 1.98 10.07
C THR A 241 -18.17 1.51 10.26
N SER A 242 -18.52 0.43 9.55
CA SER A 242 -19.83 -0.23 9.70
C SER A 242 -19.90 -1.03 11.01
N PRO A 243 -21.10 -1.41 11.49
CA PRO A 243 -21.29 -2.02 12.81
C PRO A 243 -20.41 -3.24 13.08
N ARG A 244 -20.30 -4.17 12.15
CA ARG A 244 -19.49 -5.39 12.31
C ARG A 244 -18.01 -5.08 12.36
N VAL A 245 -17.55 -4.13 11.54
CA VAL A 245 -16.16 -3.66 11.57
C VAL A 245 -15.85 -2.94 12.87
N SER A 246 -16.79 -2.08 13.36
CA SER A 246 -16.67 -1.43 14.67
C SER A 246 -16.55 -2.45 15.80
N ALA A 247 -17.40 -3.49 15.79
CA ALA A 247 -17.32 -4.59 16.77
C ALA A 247 -15.98 -5.32 16.73
N THR A 248 -15.46 -5.59 15.53
CA THR A 248 -14.13 -6.22 15.37
C THR A 248 -13.00 -5.36 15.94
N LEU A 249 -13.15 -4.04 15.88
CA LEU A 249 -12.19 -3.07 16.43
C LEU A 249 -12.39 -2.80 17.93
N GLY A 250 -13.42 -3.40 18.58
CA GLY A 250 -13.74 -3.17 19.98
C GLY A 250 -14.41 -1.82 20.24
N LEU A 251 -15.04 -1.22 19.23
CA LEU A 251 -15.69 0.11 19.29
C LEU A 251 -17.21 0.05 19.55
N GLY A 252 -17.75 -1.16 19.80
CA GLY A 252 -19.18 -1.39 19.91
C GLY A 252 -19.80 -1.94 18.62
N SER A 253 -21.14 -2.10 18.61
CA SER A 253 -21.88 -2.73 17.51
C SER A 253 -22.73 -1.75 16.70
N GLN A 254 -22.35 -0.48 16.68
CA GLN A 254 -22.95 0.59 15.89
C GLN A 254 -21.93 1.10 14.85
N PHE A 255 -22.35 1.99 13.97
CA PHE A 255 -21.41 2.74 13.15
C PHE A 255 -20.46 3.52 14.07
N SER A 256 -19.20 3.64 13.67
CA SER A 256 -18.25 4.47 14.40
C SER A 256 -17.66 5.53 13.46
N LEU A 257 -17.55 6.74 13.99
CA LEU A 257 -16.77 7.82 13.38
C LEU A 257 -15.54 8.07 14.26
N LEU A 258 -14.37 7.95 13.67
CA LEU A 258 -13.07 8.20 14.31
C LEU A 258 -12.42 9.41 13.64
N ALA A 259 -12.15 10.44 14.41
CA ALA A 259 -11.44 11.64 13.95
C ALA A 259 -10.14 11.79 14.72
N GLY A 260 -9.01 11.55 14.05
CA GLY A 260 -7.68 11.68 14.63
C GLY A 260 -7.09 13.06 14.38
N PHE A 261 -6.42 13.61 15.37
CA PHE A 261 -5.69 14.87 15.26
C PHE A 261 -4.52 14.95 16.23
N SER A 262 -3.51 15.74 15.87
CA SER A 262 -2.30 15.94 16.65
C SER A 262 -1.78 17.35 16.43
N GLY A 263 -0.97 17.83 17.36
CA GLY A 263 -0.38 19.16 17.26
C GLY A 263 0.13 19.67 18.61
N THR A 264 0.32 20.97 18.71
CA THR A 264 0.54 21.67 19.97
C THR A 264 -0.69 21.54 20.86
N ARG A 265 -0.55 21.81 22.14
CA ARG A 265 -1.66 21.77 23.08
C ARG A 265 -2.82 22.67 22.64
N ALA A 266 -2.52 23.88 22.19
CA ALA A 266 -3.53 24.83 21.75
C ALA A 266 -4.30 24.35 20.51
N GLU A 267 -3.61 23.72 19.55
CA GLU A 267 -4.24 23.11 18.37
C GLU A 267 -5.13 21.94 18.76
N VAL A 268 -4.68 21.07 19.67
CA VAL A 268 -5.45 19.94 20.16
C VAL A 268 -6.71 20.43 20.91
N ASP A 269 -6.59 21.44 21.77
CA ASP A 269 -7.71 22.00 22.52
C ASP A 269 -8.74 22.63 21.57
N TYR A 270 -8.31 23.39 20.58
CA TYR A 270 -9.19 23.95 19.53
C TYR A 270 -9.93 22.86 18.73
N LEU A 271 -9.22 21.78 18.35
CA LEU A 271 -9.84 20.69 17.60
C LEU A 271 -10.83 19.88 18.46
N ARG A 272 -10.55 19.72 19.76
CA ARG A 272 -11.50 19.12 20.70
C ARG A 272 -12.79 19.94 20.82
N GLU A 273 -12.67 21.26 21.02
CA GLU A 273 -13.82 22.17 21.10
C GLU A 273 -14.63 22.17 19.81
N THR A 274 -13.94 22.22 18.66
CA THR A 274 -14.58 22.18 17.35
C THR A 274 -15.31 20.87 17.12
N THR A 275 -14.70 19.76 17.50
CA THR A 275 -15.31 18.42 17.39
C THR A 275 -16.54 18.30 18.29
N ALA A 276 -16.46 18.72 19.56
CA ALA A 276 -17.55 18.66 20.51
C ALA A 276 -18.75 19.55 20.11
N ARG A 277 -18.49 20.64 19.41
CA ARG A 277 -19.56 21.51 18.87
C ARG A 277 -20.33 20.85 17.73
N ILE A 278 -19.65 20.04 16.90
CA ILE A 278 -20.25 19.34 15.76
C ILE A 278 -20.88 18.02 16.22
N ILE A 279 -20.26 17.33 17.18
CA ILE A 279 -20.68 16.04 17.70
C ILE A 279 -20.75 16.13 19.23
N PRO A 280 -21.91 16.47 19.82
CA PRO A 280 -22.01 16.72 21.26
C PRO A 280 -21.64 15.52 22.15
N ASP A 281 -21.96 14.29 21.73
CA ASP A 281 -21.73 13.06 22.51
C ASP A 281 -20.39 12.37 22.16
N VAL A 282 -19.41 13.13 21.67
CA VAL A 282 -18.12 12.61 21.28
C VAL A 282 -17.25 12.23 22.49
N GLN A 283 -16.67 11.04 22.47
CA GLN A 283 -15.67 10.60 23.43
C GLN A 283 -14.26 10.95 22.90
N PHE A 284 -13.41 11.47 23.78
CA PHE A 284 -12.00 11.72 23.44
C PHE A 284 -11.10 10.70 24.13
N LEU A 285 -10.34 9.97 23.30
CA LEU A 285 -9.25 9.12 23.73
C LEU A 285 -7.93 9.89 23.58
N ALA A 286 -7.00 9.68 24.48
CA ALA A 286 -5.68 10.31 24.45
C ALA A 286 -4.57 9.27 24.60
N ASP A 287 -3.35 9.65 24.24
CA ASP A 287 -2.13 8.90 24.45
C ASP A 287 -2.22 7.41 24.04
N ALA A 288 -2.01 6.52 25.01
CA ALA A 288 -1.94 5.09 24.74
C ALA A 288 -3.27 4.51 24.21
N ASP A 289 -4.42 5.00 24.67
CA ASP A 289 -5.73 4.51 24.26
C ASP A 289 -6.04 4.96 22.84
N ALA A 290 -5.77 6.23 22.52
CA ALA A 290 -5.90 6.77 21.18
C ALA A 290 -4.99 6.01 20.20
N MET A 291 -3.74 5.76 20.59
CA MET A 291 -2.77 5.07 19.77
C MET A 291 -3.14 3.59 19.57
N ARG A 292 -3.65 2.89 20.61
CA ARG A 292 -4.12 1.51 20.46
C ARG A 292 -5.27 1.41 19.44
N THR A 293 -6.26 2.29 19.57
CA THR A 293 -7.42 2.32 18.66
C THR A 293 -6.99 2.65 17.25
N TYR A 294 -6.12 3.64 17.07
CA TYR A 294 -5.56 3.97 15.76
C TYR A 294 -4.78 2.81 15.14
N CYS A 295 -3.93 2.13 15.91
CA CYS A 295 -3.18 0.99 15.41
C CYS A 295 -4.10 -0.17 15.01
N ALA A 296 -5.15 -0.46 15.80
CA ALA A 296 -6.13 -1.47 15.44
C ALA A 296 -6.86 -1.13 14.14
N LEU A 297 -7.25 0.13 13.97
CA LEU A 297 -7.85 0.63 12.74
C LEU A 297 -6.89 0.51 11.55
N ARG A 298 -5.66 0.99 11.67
CA ARG A 298 -4.64 0.92 10.61
C ARG A 298 -4.31 -0.51 10.21
N ASP A 299 -4.13 -1.37 11.20
CA ASP A 299 -3.65 -2.74 11.04
C ASP A 299 -4.80 -3.76 10.87
N PHE A 300 -5.99 -3.29 10.54
CA PHE A 300 -7.19 -4.12 10.39
C PHE A 300 -6.89 -5.43 9.66
N ASP A 301 -7.26 -6.55 10.28
CA ASP A 301 -7.02 -7.88 9.74
C ASP A 301 -8.21 -8.37 8.91
N PHE A 302 -7.97 -8.63 7.64
CA PHE A 302 -8.96 -9.18 6.72
C PHE A 302 -9.07 -10.72 6.78
N SER A 303 -8.29 -11.41 7.60
CA SER A 303 -8.26 -12.89 7.62
C SER A 303 -9.61 -13.53 7.95
N ALA A 304 -10.46 -12.83 8.71
CA ALA A 304 -11.80 -13.27 9.02
C ALA A 304 -12.81 -13.01 7.90
N THR A 305 -12.43 -12.25 6.86
CA THR A 305 -13.29 -11.97 5.71
C THR A 305 -13.04 -12.98 4.59
N SER A 306 -14.07 -13.38 3.87
CA SER A 306 -13.92 -14.22 2.68
C SER A 306 -13.43 -13.42 1.47
N LEU A 307 -13.89 -12.17 1.37
CA LEU A 307 -13.54 -11.25 0.27
C LEU A 307 -13.52 -9.82 0.78
N ALA A 308 -12.48 -9.07 0.40
CA ALA A 308 -12.41 -7.63 0.62
C ALA A 308 -11.85 -6.92 -0.62
N ALA A 309 -12.41 -5.75 -0.92
CA ALA A 309 -11.96 -4.91 -2.03
C ALA A 309 -11.85 -3.45 -1.59
N GLN A 310 -10.88 -2.73 -2.12
CA GLN A 310 -10.83 -1.29 -2.01
C GLN A 310 -11.65 -0.68 -3.14
N ILE A 311 -12.59 0.16 -2.79
CA ILE A 311 -13.26 1.06 -3.73
C ILE A 311 -12.65 2.46 -3.62
N ALA A 312 -12.60 3.17 -4.75
CA ALA A 312 -12.21 4.57 -4.78
C ALA A 312 -13.17 5.31 -5.71
N VAL A 313 -13.79 6.35 -5.17
CA VAL A 313 -14.77 7.23 -5.84
C VAL A 313 -14.50 8.67 -5.41
N PRO A 314 -15.04 9.70 -6.07
CA PRO A 314 -15.03 11.04 -5.52
C PRO A 314 -15.61 11.05 -4.09
N PRO A 315 -15.04 11.81 -3.14
CA PRO A 315 -15.48 11.75 -1.73
C PRO A 315 -16.98 11.97 -1.52
N ALA A 316 -17.61 12.84 -2.30
CA ALA A 316 -19.04 13.10 -2.23
C ALA A 316 -19.92 11.91 -2.64
N GLU A 317 -19.40 11.01 -3.47
CA GLU A 317 -20.12 9.82 -3.96
C GLU A 317 -19.95 8.62 -3.02
N LEU A 318 -19.00 8.69 -2.07
CA LEU A 318 -18.64 7.54 -1.25
C LEU A 318 -19.79 6.99 -0.41
N PRO A 319 -20.62 7.81 0.27
CA PRO A 319 -21.75 7.29 1.06
C PRO A 319 -22.74 6.50 0.20
N GLN A 320 -23.12 7.02 -0.96
CA GLN A 320 -24.03 6.36 -1.89
C GLN A 320 -23.45 5.08 -2.48
N ALA A 321 -22.15 5.08 -2.80
CA ALA A 321 -21.46 3.89 -3.30
C ALA A 321 -21.45 2.78 -2.26
N LEU A 322 -21.22 3.09 -0.98
CA LEU A 322 -21.22 2.13 0.12
C LEU A 322 -22.62 1.57 0.40
N ASP A 323 -23.64 2.42 0.41
CA ASP A 323 -25.05 2.00 0.54
C ASP A 323 -25.44 1.04 -0.58
N SER A 324 -25.07 1.36 -1.82
CA SER A 324 -25.33 0.52 -2.99
C SER A 324 -24.58 -0.83 -2.95
N CYS A 325 -23.36 -0.86 -2.38
CA CYS A 325 -22.62 -2.11 -2.18
C CYS A 325 -23.33 -3.03 -1.20
N GLY A 326 -24.03 -2.47 -0.18
CA GLY A 326 -24.83 -3.21 0.77
C GLY A 326 -24.01 -4.21 1.60
N THR A 327 -22.84 -3.80 2.08
CA THR A 327 -21.86 -4.68 2.73
C THR A 327 -21.13 -3.97 3.87
N GLU A 328 -20.37 -4.72 4.64
CA GLU A 328 -19.53 -4.15 5.70
C GLU A 328 -18.38 -3.33 5.09
N PHE A 329 -17.99 -2.27 5.79
CA PHE A 329 -16.95 -1.38 5.28
C PHE A 329 -16.14 -0.69 6.37
N ARG A 330 -14.96 -0.24 5.94
CA ARG A 330 -14.09 0.72 6.60
C ARG A 330 -13.72 1.81 5.59
N ALA A 331 -14.03 3.06 5.91
CA ALA A 331 -13.92 4.17 4.95
C ALA A 331 -13.01 5.28 5.46
N HIS A 332 -12.09 5.73 4.61
CA HIS A 332 -11.38 7.00 4.73
C HIS A 332 -12.33 8.10 4.20
N ALA A 333 -13.20 8.60 5.06
CA ALA A 333 -14.40 9.33 4.68
C ALA A 333 -14.15 10.54 3.78
N ALA A 334 -13.12 11.34 4.10
CA ALA A 334 -12.78 12.55 3.34
C ALA A 334 -11.88 12.28 2.11
N SER A 335 -11.42 11.04 1.91
CA SER A 335 -10.52 10.67 0.79
C SER A 335 -11.23 9.93 -0.35
N GLY A 336 -12.51 9.62 -0.21
CA GLY A 336 -13.25 8.87 -1.22
C GLY A 336 -12.83 7.41 -1.38
N ILE A 337 -12.18 6.84 -0.37
CA ILE A 337 -11.65 5.46 -0.40
C ILE A 337 -12.28 4.66 0.73
N ALA A 338 -12.73 3.45 0.41
CA ALA A 338 -13.14 2.50 1.43
C ALA A 338 -12.67 1.08 1.11
N GLN A 339 -12.52 0.26 2.13
CA GLN A 339 -12.48 -1.18 2.00
C GLN A 339 -13.88 -1.71 2.28
N VAL A 340 -14.48 -2.34 1.29
CA VAL A 340 -15.74 -3.09 1.41
C VAL A 340 -15.43 -4.57 1.57
N MET A 341 -16.19 -5.28 2.40
CA MET A 341 -15.90 -6.66 2.73
C MET A 341 -17.13 -7.49 3.04
N THR A 342 -17.03 -8.79 2.81
CA THR A 342 -18.02 -9.77 3.25
C THR A 342 -17.37 -10.87 4.07
N TYR A 343 -18.13 -11.34 5.04
CA TYR A 343 -17.76 -12.45 5.93
C TYR A 343 -18.48 -13.76 5.58
N ASP A 344 -19.40 -13.69 4.62
CA ASP A 344 -20.13 -14.87 4.15
C ASP A 344 -19.21 -15.80 3.39
N VAL A 345 -19.39 -17.10 3.57
CA VAL A 345 -18.66 -18.09 2.78
C VAL A 345 -19.15 -18.01 1.33
N LEU A 346 -18.23 -17.69 0.43
CA LEU A 346 -18.53 -17.53 -1.00
C LEU A 346 -17.91 -18.69 -1.81
N THR A 347 -18.59 -19.10 -2.86
CA THR A 347 -17.96 -19.85 -3.94
C THR A 347 -17.10 -18.90 -4.81
N ALA A 348 -16.18 -19.45 -5.59
CA ALA A 348 -15.35 -18.65 -6.51
C ALA A 348 -16.21 -17.85 -7.54
N GLU A 349 -17.33 -18.45 -7.99
CA GLU A 349 -18.26 -17.79 -8.91
C GLU A 349 -19.03 -16.66 -8.21
N ALA A 350 -19.50 -16.86 -6.99
CA ALA A 350 -20.17 -15.83 -6.19
C ALA A 350 -19.22 -14.66 -5.87
N ALA A 351 -17.98 -14.95 -5.53
CA ALA A 351 -16.96 -13.93 -5.29
C ALA A 351 -16.70 -13.10 -6.57
N ARG A 352 -16.58 -13.75 -7.73
CA ARG A 352 -16.45 -13.08 -9.03
C ARG A 352 -17.66 -12.19 -9.33
N SER A 353 -18.86 -12.71 -9.14
CA SER A 353 -20.11 -11.96 -9.33
C SER A 353 -20.18 -10.74 -8.42
N THR A 354 -19.79 -10.89 -7.16
CA THR A 354 -19.73 -9.79 -6.18
C THR A 354 -18.77 -8.68 -6.63
N ILE A 355 -17.56 -9.02 -7.07
CA ILE A 355 -16.59 -8.03 -7.58
C ILE A 355 -17.14 -7.33 -8.83
N LEU A 356 -17.76 -8.05 -9.75
CA LEU A 356 -18.37 -7.46 -10.95
C LEU A 356 -19.53 -6.51 -10.60
N LYS A 357 -20.35 -6.88 -9.61
CA LYS A 357 -21.40 -6.02 -9.06
C LYS A 357 -20.80 -4.72 -8.51
N TRP A 358 -19.80 -4.81 -7.62
CA TRP A 358 -19.17 -3.62 -7.03
C TRP A 358 -18.51 -2.74 -8.10
N ARG A 359 -17.83 -3.32 -9.10
CA ARG A 359 -17.29 -2.56 -10.24
C ARG A 359 -18.36 -1.82 -11.02
N GLY A 360 -19.50 -2.47 -11.29
CA GLY A 360 -20.63 -1.85 -11.96
C GLY A 360 -21.19 -0.65 -11.20
N LEU A 361 -21.35 -0.79 -9.86
CA LEU A 361 -21.87 0.26 -9.00
C LEU A 361 -20.96 1.50 -8.95
N VAL A 362 -19.65 1.30 -8.74
CA VAL A 362 -18.72 2.44 -8.61
C VAL A 362 -18.33 3.07 -9.94
N ARG A 363 -18.51 2.37 -11.06
CA ARG A 363 -18.21 2.92 -12.40
C ARG A 363 -19.07 4.12 -12.75
N ASN A 364 -20.32 4.12 -12.33
CA ASN A 364 -21.22 5.26 -12.50
C ASN A 364 -20.73 6.52 -11.77
N ALA A 365 -20.04 6.33 -10.64
CA ALA A 365 -19.36 7.38 -9.89
C ALA A 365 -17.92 7.64 -10.38
N ARG A 366 -17.53 7.18 -11.56
CA ARG A 366 -16.18 7.28 -12.11
C ARG A 366 -15.12 6.66 -11.20
N GLY A 367 -15.52 5.66 -10.41
CA GLY A 367 -14.67 4.95 -9.47
C GLY A 367 -14.05 3.69 -10.04
N HIS A 368 -13.25 3.05 -9.21
CA HIS A 368 -12.64 1.76 -9.52
C HIS A 368 -12.60 0.85 -8.28
N VAL A 369 -12.46 -0.45 -8.54
CA VAL A 369 -12.39 -1.50 -7.51
C VAL A 369 -11.09 -2.28 -7.66
N ARG A 370 -10.38 -2.46 -6.56
CA ARG A 370 -9.23 -3.37 -6.45
C ARG A 370 -9.49 -4.39 -5.34
N VAL A 371 -9.38 -5.67 -5.65
CA VAL A 371 -9.40 -6.71 -4.61
C VAL A 371 -8.19 -6.56 -3.71
N VAL A 372 -8.39 -6.58 -2.39
CA VAL A 372 -7.32 -6.46 -1.39
C VAL A 372 -7.13 -7.71 -0.56
N HIS A 373 -8.16 -8.55 -0.49
CA HIS A 373 -8.12 -9.86 0.14
C HIS A 373 -9.15 -10.80 -0.51
N ALA A 374 -8.76 -12.05 -0.68
CA ALA A 374 -9.66 -13.13 -1.04
C ALA A 374 -9.15 -14.44 -0.44
N ALA A 375 -10.04 -15.32 -0.01
CA ALA A 375 -9.68 -16.64 0.45
C ALA A 375 -8.96 -17.41 -0.68
N PRO A 376 -7.98 -18.26 -0.37
CA PRO A 376 -7.08 -18.86 -1.37
C PRO A 376 -7.80 -19.54 -2.53
N GLU A 377 -8.89 -20.24 -2.25
CA GLU A 377 -9.70 -20.99 -3.22
C GLU A 377 -10.40 -20.11 -4.26
N MET A 378 -10.59 -18.82 -3.96
CA MET A 378 -11.26 -17.89 -4.86
C MET A 378 -10.28 -17.12 -5.76
N ARG A 379 -9.01 -17.04 -5.39
CA ARG A 379 -8.02 -16.11 -6.02
C ARG A 379 -7.86 -16.36 -7.52
N ALA A 380 -7.88 -17.61 -7.95
CA ALA A 380 -7.73 -17.98 -9.37
C ALA A 380 -8.88 -17.47 -10.25
N ALA A 381 -10.07 -17.32 -9.67
CA ALA A 381 -11.26 -16.85 -10.39
C ALA A 381 -11.40 -15.32 -10.44
N LEU A 382 -10.58 -14.57 -9.66
CA LEU A 382 -10.76 -13.13 -9.49
C LEU A 382 -9.77 -12.33 -10.35
N GLU A 383 -10.27 -11.30 -11.00
CA GLU A 383 -9.49 -10.19 -11.51
C GLU A 383 -9.22 -9.20 -10.38
N PHE A 384 -7.97 -9.08 -9.90
CA PHE A 384 -7.63 -8.23 -8.76
C PHE A 384 -7.77 -6.74 -9.04
N PHE A 385 -7.54 -6.33 -10.28
CA PHE A 385 -7.64 -4.94 -10.71
C PHE A 385 -8.80 -4.75 -11.68
N ASP A 386 -9.42 -3.58 -11.64
CA ASP A 386 -10.35 -3.15 -12.68
C ASP A 386 -9.57 -2.68 -13.90
N THR A 387 -9.93 -3.18 -15.08
CA THR A 387 -9.27 -2.77 -16.32
C THR A 387 -9.97 -1.53 -16.88
N PRO A 388 -9.26 -0.41 -17.00
CA PRO A 388 -9.86 0.80 -17.55
C PRO A 388 -10.19 0.63 -19.04
N ASN A 389 -11.28 1.23 -19.48
CA ASN A 389 -11.80 1.13 -20.85
C ASN A 389 -11.69 2.45 -21.65
N ASN A 390 -10.81 3.37 -21.22
CA ASN A 390 -10.71 4.73 -21.76
C ASN A 390 -9.34 5.06 -22.40
N GLY A 391 -8.69 4.08 -23.03
CA GLY A 391 -7.36 4.25 -23.63
C GLY A 391 -6.20 4.19 -22.62
N ALA A 392 -6.46 4.25 -21.32
CA ALA A 392 -5.41 4.18 -20.31
C ALA A 392 -4.74 2.81 -20.26
N PHE A 393 -5.47 1.74 -20.58
CA PHE A 393 -4.92 0.40 -20.61
C PHE A 393 -3.91 0.21 -21.75
N GLU A 394 -4.17 0.76 -22.93
CA GLU A 394 -3.23 0.76 -24.06
C GLU A 394 -1.93 1.50 -23.68
N LEU A 395 -2.03 2.63 -22.98
CA LEU A 395 -0.87 3.37 -22.48
C LEU A 395 -0.10 2.52 -21.46
N MET A 396 -0.79 1.85 -20.53
CA MET A 396 -0.15 0.94 -19.55
C MET A 396 0.60 -0.19 -20.25
N ARG A 397 0.03 -0.79 -21.28
CA ARG A 397 0.68 -1.83 -22.10
C ARG A 397 1.90 -1.28 -22.85
N ALA A 398 1.80 -0.10 -23.44
CA ALA A 398 2.93 0.54 -24.10
C ALA A 398 4.07 0.86 -23.14
N LEU A 399 3.77 1.36 -21.94
CA LEU A 399 4.75 1.56 -20.88
C LEU A 399 5.40 0.24 -20.44
N LYS A 400 4.60 -0.81 -20.21
CA LYS A 400 5.14 -2.14 -19.90
C LYS A 400 6.10 -2.63 -20.98
N ALA A 401 5.71 -2.54 -22.25
CA ALA A 401 6.54 -2.97 -23.37
C ALA A 401 7.85 -2.15 -23.49
N ALA A 402 7.82 -0.86 -23.13
CA ALA A 402 9.01 -0.01 -23.15
C ALA A 402 9.96 -0.28 -21.98
N PHE A 403 9.42 -0.53 -20.77
CA PHE A 403 10.21 -0.73 -19.54
C PHE A 403 10.61 -2.19 -19.31
N ASP A 404 9.89 -3.13 -19.88
CA ASP A 404 10.12 -4.57 -19.74
C ASP A 404 9.81 -5.30 -21.06
N PRO A 405 10.60 -5.08 -22.11
CA PRO A 405 10.36 -5.68 -23.42
C PRO A 405 10.43 -7.21 -23.42
N ALA A 406 11.16 -7.81 -22.48
CA ALA A 406 11.25 -9.26 -22.33
C ALA A 406 10.08 -9.85 -21.51
N GLY A 407 9.29 -9.02 -20.82
CA GLY A 407 8.16 -9.45 -20.02
C GLY A 407 8.53 -10.24 -18.77
N ILE A 408 9.70 -10.01 -18.19
CA ILE A 408 10.20 -10.79 -17.07
C ILE A 408 9.83 -10.24 -15.69
N PHE A 409 9.60 -8.93 -15.56
CA PHE A 409 9.32 -8.30 -14.28
C PHE A 409 7.88 -8.57 -13.83
N ASN A 410 7.73 -9.40 -12.82
CA ASN A 410 6.49 -9.67 -12.09
C ASN A 410 5.24 -9.86 -12.99
N PRO A 411 5.32 -10.72 -14.03
CA PRO A 411 4.26 -10.85 -15.03
C PRO A 411 2.94 -11.30 -14.40
N GLY A 412 1.83 -10.77 -14.92
CA GLY A 412 0.49 -11.13 -14.49
C GLY A 412 0.05 -10.54 -13.14
N CYS A 413 0.81 -9.62 -12.56
CA CYS A 413 0.53 -9.07 -11.22
C CYS A 413 -0.08 -7.67 -11.24
N PHE A 414 -0.50 -7.16 -12.40
CA PHE A 414 -1.10 -5.84 -12.53
C PHE A 414 -2.32 -5.84 -13.44
N VAL A 415 -2.84 -4.67 -13.74
CA VAL A 415 -4.06 -4.44 -14.54
C VAL A 415 -4.02 -5.24 -15.85
N GLY A 416 -5.09 -5.99 -16.12
CA GLY A 416 -5.23 -6.75 -17.38
C GLY A 416 -4.16 -7.81 -17.63
N GLY A 417 -3.45 -8.24 -16.58
CA GLY A 417 -2.42 -9.27 -16.69
C GLY A 417 -1.03 -8.74 -17.11
N ILE A 418 -0.81 -7.45 -16.99
CA ILE A 418 0.52 -6.86 -17.13
C ILE A 418 1.48 -7.37 -16.07
#